data_c33c1538e5ef02758eebe245ff53ee5b
#
_entry.id   c33c1538e5ef02758eebe245ff53ee5b
#
_cell.length_a   1.000
_cell.length_b   1.000
_cell.length_c   1.000
_cell.angle_alpha   90.00
_cell.angle_beta   90.00
_cell.angle_gamma   90.00
#
_symmetry.space_group_name_H-M   'P 1'
#
loop_
_entity.id
_entity.type
_entity.pdbx_description
1 polymer ?
#
loop_
_entity_poly.entity_id
_entity_poly.type
_entity_poly.pdbx_seq_one_letter_code
_entity_poly.pdbx_strand_id
1 'polypeptide(L)'
;MAKKIYVGNMSYATTEEELRDLFSQYGTVLSANIIIDRETRRPKGFGFVEMEEDAAAEAAISQLDGKEVGGRNLRVNEAIAKPRPTRSYRD
;
A
#
# COMPACT_ATOMS: atom_id res chain seq x y z
N MET A 1 -5.76 16.02 3.15
CA MET A 1 -5.23 15.68 1.84
C MET A 1 -4.98 14.18 1.78
N ALA A 2 -5.12 13.61 0.60
CA ALA A 2 -4.93 12.18 0.44
C ALA A 2 -3.47 11.80 0.57
N LYS A 3 -3.23 10.62 1.12
CA LYS A 3 -1.89 10.10 1.27
C LYS A 3 -1.85 8.70 0.66
N LYS A 4 -0.85 8.45 -0.15
CA LYS A 4 -0.68 7.17 -0.80
C LYS A 4 0.25 6.29 0.03
N ILE A 5 -0.12 5.02 0.16
CA ILE A 5 0.58 4.06 1.00
C ILE A 5 1.05 2.91 0.13
N TYR A 6 2.32 2.54 0.29
CA TYR A 6 2.86 1.35 -0.36
C TYR A 6 2.64 0.14 0.54
N VAL A 7 2.13 -0.94 -0.02
CA VAL A 7 1.93 -2.19 0.69
C VAL A 7 2.65 -3.29 -0.07
N GLY A 8 3.64 -3.89 0.57
CA GLY A 8 4.43 -4.92 -0.06
C GLY A 8 4.41 -6.22 0.70
N ASN A 9 5.03 -7.22 0.13
CA ASN A 9 5.11 -8.55 0.70
C ASN A 9 3.75 -9.15 1.01
N MET A 10 2.77 -8.86 0.15
CA MET A 10 1.43 -9.39 0.31
C MET A 10 1.36 -10.82 -0.18
N SER A 11 0.42 -11.58 0.41
CA SER A 11 0.07 -12.88 -0.13
C SER A 11 -0.51 -12.68 -1.53
N TYR A 12 -0.18 -13.59 -2.44
CA TYR A 12 -0.73 -13.53 -3.79
C TYR A 12 -2.22 -13.76 -3.82
N ALA A 13 -2.78 -14.29 -2.73
CA ALA A 13 -4.22 -14.49 -2.64
C ALA A 13 -4.97 -13.26 -2.14
N THR A 14 -4.26 -12.24 -1.70
CA THR A 14 -4.90 -11.02 -1.20
C THR A 14 -5.55 -10.26 -2.35
N THR A 15 -6.80 -9.88 -2.14
CA THR A 15 -7.54 -9.11 -3.14
C THR A 15 -7.55 -7.63 -2.80
N GLU A 16 -7.94 -6.82 -3.78
CA GLU A 16 -8.06 -5.39 -3.54
C GLU A 16 -9.12 -5.10 -2.48
N GLU A 17 -10.18 -5.88 -2.47
CA GLU A 17 -11.22 -5.72 -1.47
C GLU A 17 -10.68 -5.98 -0.07
N GLU A 18 -9.90 -7.02 0.08
CA GLU A 18 -9.30 -7.33 1.38
C GLU A 18 -8.35 -6.23 1.82
N LEU A 19 -7.57 -5.73 0.88
CA LEU A 19 -6.63 -4.64 1.17
C LEU A 19 -7.39 -3.40 1.62
N ARG A 20 -8.46 -3.06 0.92
CA ARG A 20 -9.29 -1.93 1.30
C ARG A 20 -9.88 -2.12 2.70
N ASP A 21 -10.35 -3.32 2.99
CA ASP A 21 -10.94 -3.60 4.29
C ASP A 21 -9.93 -3.42 5.42
N LEU A 22 -8.70 -3.87 5.20
CA LEU A 22 -7.66 -3.71 6.20
C LEU A 22 -7.43 -2.25 6.54
N PHE A 23 -7.38 -1.41 5.54
CA PHE A 23 -7.07 -0.01 5.74
C PHE A 23 -8.28 0.80 6.17
N SER A 24 -9.48 0.37 5.78
CA SER A 24 -10.68 1.12 6.14
C SER A 24 -10.95 1.12 7.64
N GLN A 25 -10.32 0.24 8.37
CA GLN A 25 -10.45 0.23 9.81
C GLN A 25 -9.81 1.47 10.45
N TYR A 26 -8.94 2.15 9.72
CA TYR A 26 -8.23 3.31 10.24
C TYR A 26 -8.74 4.62 9.69
N GLY A 27 -9.53 4.56 8.63
CA GLY A 27 -10.10 5.77 8.04
C GLY A 27 -10.61 5.50 6.65
N THR A 28 -11.00 6.57 5.97
CA THR A 28 -11.59 6.44 4.65
C THR A 28 -10.54 6.09 3.61
N VAL A 29 -10.79 5.00 2.89
CA VAL A 29 -9.92 4.55 1.79
C VAL A 29 -10.50 5.06 0.49
N LEU A 30 -9.73 5.85 -0.24
CA LEU A 30 -10.14 6.38 -1.52
C LEU A 30 -9.94 5.37 -2.64
N SER A 31 -8.86 4.61 -2.57
CA SER A 31 -8.60 3.60 -3.59
C SER A 31 -7.66 2.55 -3.02
N ALA A 32 -7.74 1.37 -3.59
CA ALA A 32 -6.83 0.27 -3.25
C ALA A 32 -6.54 -0.48 -4.53
N ASN A 33 -5.27 -0.60 -4.88
CA ASN A 33 -4.86 -1.22 -6.13
C ASN A 33 -3.76 -2.22 -5.86
N ILE A 34 -3.89 -3.40 -6.43
CA ILE A 34 -2.86 -4.42 -6.37
C ILE A 34 -2.21 -4.49 -7.74
N ILE A 35 -0.88 -4.43 -7.75
CA ILE A 35 -0.14 -4.45 -9.01
C ILE A 35 -0.07 -5.88 -9.51
N ILE A 36 -0.40 -6.06 -10.77
CA ILE A 36 -0.46 -7.37 -11.39
C ILE A 36 0.54 -7.43 -12.53
N ASP A 37 1.29 -8.52 -12.58
CA ASP A 37 2.24 -8.74 -13.66
C ASP A 37 1.48 -8.98 -14.95
N ARG A 38 1.83 -8.22 -15.99
CA ARG A 38 1.12 -8.32 -17.25
C ARG A 38 1.36 -9.65 -17.96
N GLU A 39 2.53 -10.20 -17.80
CA GLU A 39 2.88 -11.42 -18.53
C GLU A 39 2.25 -12.65 -17.91
N THR A 40 2.33 -12.76 -16.60
CA THR A 40 1.81 -13.94 -15.90
C THR A 40 0.40 -13.74 -15.40
N ARG A 41 -0.06 -12.50 -15.34
CA ARG A 41 -1.37 -12.14 -14.81
C ARG A 41 -1.52 -12.48 -13.34
N ARG A 42 -0.42 -12.48 -12.63
CA ARG A 42 -0.40 -12.80 -11.21
C ARG A 42 -0.05 -11.56 -10.41
N PRO A 43 -0.59 -11.43 -9.20
CA PRO A 43 -0.18 -10.31 -8.35
C PRO A 43 1.31 -10.37 -8.08
N LYS A 44 1.93 -9.21 -8.09
CA LYS A 44 3.37 -9.13 -7.83
C LYS A 44 3.70 -9.12 -6.35
N GLY A 45 2.68 -9.12 -5.50
CA GLY A 45 2.91 -9.12 -4.07
C GLY A 45 2.98 -7.72 -3.47
N PHE A 46 2.62 -6.70 -4.22
CA PHE A 46 2.57 -5.35 -3.68
C PHE A 46 1.47 -4.55 -4.34
N GLY A 47 1.11 -3.47 -3.68
CA GLY A 47 0.08 -2.59 -4.21
C GLY A 47 0.12 -1.26 -3.51
N PHE A 48 -0.91 -0.46 -3.75
CA PHE A 48 -1.01 0.88 -3.19
C PHE A 48 -2.41 1.12 -2.66
N VAL A 49 -2.47 1.86 -1.56
CA VAL A 49 -3.73 2.28 -0.97
C VAL A 49 -3.67 3.79 -0.82
N GLU A 50 -4.75 4.46 -1.19
CA GLU A 50 -4.84 5.91 -0.99
C GLU A 50 -5.91 6.18 0.06
N MET A 51 -5.53 6.89 1.11
CA MET A 51 -6.44 7.26 2.19
C MET A 51 -6.67 8.74 2.19
N GLU A 52 -7.86 9.14 2.63
CA GLU A 52 -8.27 10.53 2.55
C GLU A 52 -7.48 11.42 3.51
N GLU A 53 -7.18 10.92 4.71
CA GLU A 53 -6.54 11.74 5.73
C GLU A 53 -5.16 11.22 6.07
N ASP A 54 -4.23 12.15 6.23
CA ASP A 54 -2.85 11.80 6.56
C ASP A 54 -2.77 11.07 7.90
N ALA A 55 -3.52 11.52 8.88
CA ALA A 55 -3.45 10.90 10.21
C ALA A 55 -3.91 9.45 10.16
N ALA A 56 -4.98 9.18 9.40
CA ALA A 56 -5.46 7.81 9.26
C ALA A 56 -4.43 6.95 8.54
N ALA A 57 -3.82 7.51 7.51
CA ALA A 57 -2.80 6.77 6.76
C ALA A 57 -1.60 6.44 7.65
N GLU A 58 -1.17 7.38 8.46
CA GLU A 58 -0.04 7.15 9.35
C GLU A 58 -0.37 6.10 10.39
N ALA A 59 -1.59 6.13 10.93
CA ALA A 59 -2.01 5.11 11.88
C ALA A 59 -2.03 3.73 11.23
N ALA A 60 -2.53 3.66 10.01
CA ALA A 60 -2.58 2.39 9.29
C ALA A 60 -1.17 1.86 9.03
N ILE A 61 -0.27 2.73 8.62
CA ILE A 61 1.11 2.32 8.38
C ILE A 61 1.70 1.76 9.67
N SER A 62 1.53 2.47 10.77
CA SER A 62 2.11 2.07 12.04
C SER A 62 1.55 0.73 12.53
N GLN A 63 0.27 0.48 12.30
CA GLN A 63 -0.37 -0.72 12.81
C GLN A 63 -0.21 -1.92 11.88
N LEU A 64 -0.13 -1.67 10.58
CA LEU A 64 -0.12 -2.76 9.61
C LEU A 64 1.28 -3.16 9.16
N ASP A 65 2.26 -2.28 9.33
CA ASP A 65 3.62 -2.63 8.95
C ASP A 65 4.10 -3.76 9.84
N GLY A 66 4.48 -4.87 9.23
CA GLY A 66 4.92 -6.04 9.96
C GLY A 66 3.80 -6.95 10.42
N LYS A 67 2.55 -6.60 10.13
CA LYS A 67 1.43 -7.45 10.52
C LYS A 67 1.36 -8.66 9.61
N GLU A 68 1.12 -9.81 10.21
CA GLU A 68 1.00 -11.04 9.43
C GLU A 68 -0.40 -11.14 8.82
N VAL A 69 -0.44 -11.24 7.49
CA VAL A 69 -1.68 -11.37 6.75
C VAL A 69 -1.46 -12.43 5.68
N GLY A 70 -2.28 -13.46 5.69
CA GLY A 70 -2.16 -14.53 4.72
C GLY A 70 -0.85 -15.29 4.80
N GLY A 71 -0.26 -15.37 5.98
CA GLY A 71 0.99 -16.08 6.20
C GLY A 71 2.23 -15.26 5.88
N ARG A 72 2.07 -13.97 5.61
CA ARG A 72 3.20 -13.12 5.28
C ARG A 72 3.13 -11.84 6.09
N ASN A 73 4.29 -11.33 6.45
CA ASN A 73 4.37 -10.07 7.18
C ASN A 73 4.36 -8.92 6.18
N LEU A 74 3.34 -8.09 6.26
CA LEU A 74 3.19 -6.97 5.35
C LEU A 74 4.30 -5.94 5.55
N ARG A 75 4.65 -5.30 4.46
CA ARG A 75 5.52 -4.13 4.47
C ARG A 75 4.71 -2.92 4.07
N VAL A 76 4.48 -2.03 5.02
CA VAL A 76 3.61 -0.89 4.80
C VAL A 76 4.40 0.37 5.05
N ASN A 77 4.49 1.21 4.03
CA ASN A 77 5.24 2.45 4.09
C ASN A 77 4.50 3.53 3.34
N GLU A 78 4.85 4.76 3.64
CA GLU A 78 4.31 5.86 2.87
C GLU A 78 4.89 5.82 1.46
N ALA A 79 4.01 5.85 0.47
CA ALA A 79 4.45 5.92 -0.92
C ALA A 79 4.62 7.39 -1.28
N ILE A 80 5.82 7.76 -1.70
CA ILE A 80 6.09 9.14 -2.08
C ILE A 80 5.57 9.33 -3.49
N ALA A 81 4.43 10.01 -3.60
CA ALA A 81 3.77 10.14 -4.88
C ALA A 81 4.40 11.22 -5.76
N LYS A 82 4.94 12.25 -5.15
CA LYS A 82 5.49 13.34 -5.94
C LYS A 82 6.92 13.04 -6.36
N PRO A 83 7.34 13.48 -7.54
CA PRO A 83 8.69 13.21 -8.01
C PRO A 83 9.72 13.93 -7.15
N ARG A 84 10.88 13.31 -7.02
CA ARG A 84 12.02 13.93 -6.36
C ARG A 84 12.75 14.80 -7.35
N PRO A 85 13.24 15.86 -6.92
CA PRO A 85 14.13 16.63 -7.79
C PRO A 85 15.39 15.85 -8.06
N THR A 86 15.72 15.44 -8.45
CA THR A 86 16.51 14.65 -8.44
C THR A 86 17.43 14.50 -8.50
N ARG A 87 17.44 14.41 -8.12
CA ARG A 87 18.06 14.12 -7.83
C ARG A 87 18.54 13.79 -8.33
N SER A 88 18.78 13.80 -8.33
CA SER A 88 19.23 13.47 -8.51
C SER A 88 19.68 12.93 -8.98
N TYR A 89 19.97 12.86 -9.01
CA TYR A 89 20.43 12.38 -9.17
C TYR A 89 20.99 12.22 -9.91
N ARG A 90 21.23 12.41 -9.81
CA ARG A 90 21.77 12.34 -10.25
C ARG A 90 22.18 12.46 -10.79
N ASP A 91 22.41 12.64 -10.74
CA ASP A 91 22.80 12.78 -11.03
C ASP A 91 23.02 12.93 -11.34
#